data_934c6783eff345a78f3227c36eb0893e
#
_entry.id   934c6783eff345a78f3227c36eb0893e
#
_cell.length_a   1.000
_cell.length_b   1.000
_cell.length_c   1.000
_cell.angle_alpha   90.00
_cell.angle_beta   90.00
_cell.angle_gamma   90.00
#
_symmetry.space_group_name_H-M   'P 1'
#
loop_
_entity.id
_entity.type
_entity.pdbx_description
1 polymer ?
#
loop_
_entity_poly.entity_id
_entity_poly.type
_entity_poly.pdbx_seq_one_letter_code
_entity_poly.pdbx_strand_id
1 'polypeptide(L)'
;MRNEFDRIVIGGGAAGLFAAGWAAKSGLRVLVLEKRERPARKILVTGKGRCNVTNHCSPQEFIAAVRRNPRFLMSAVYAMTPQDAMACFEGLGVPLKTERGNRVFPVSDRAMDIADALVRFARQGGVQIKQATVSELIQRDDAVDSVIIVVDGAKG
;
A
#
# COMPACT_ATOMS: atom_id res chain seq x y z
N MET A 1 -5.13 -7.38 27.92
CA MET A 1 -5.70 -6.17 27.28
C MET A 1 -6.15 -6.55 25.88
N ARG A 2 -7.42 -6.35 25.52
CA ARG A 2 -7.85 -6.47 24.13
C ARG A 2 -7.25 -5.31 23.34
N ASN A 3 -6.42 -5.60 22.36
CA ASN A 3 -5.98 -4.60 21.40
C ASN A 3 -7.11 -4.37 20.40
N GLU A 4 -7.85 -3.29 20.54
CA GLU A 4 -8.95 -2.96 19.66
C GLU A 4 -8.44 -2.02 18.56
N PHE A 5 -8.73 -2.38 17.31
CA PHE A 5 -8.44 -1.56 16.14
C PHE A 5 -9.74 -1.31 15.37
N ASP A 6 -9.86 -0.13 14.81
CA ASP A 6 -11.01 0.21 13.98
C ASP A 6 -10.89 -0.46 12.60
N ARG A 7 -9.64 -0.75 12.18
CA ARG A 7 -9.35 -1.47 10.93
C ARG A 7 -8.14 -2.38 11.10
N ILE A 8 -8.24 -3.59 10.53
CA ILE A 8 -7.12 -4.52 10.37
C ILE A 8 -6.89 -4.72 8.88
N VAL A 9 -5.68 -4.43 8.42
CA VAL A 9 -5.25 -4.62 7.04
C VAL A 9 -4.38 -5.87 6.96
N ILE A 10 -4.80 -6.85 6.19
CA ILE A 10 -4.07 -8.10 5.99
C ILE A 10 -3.18 -7.98 4.77
N GLY A 11 -1.89 -7.96 5.00
CA GLY A 11 -0.85 -7.79 4.00
C GLY A 11 -0.27 -6.39 3.95
N GLY A 12 1.00 -6.24 4.29
CA GLY A 12 1.78 -5.00 4.24
C GLY A 12 2.40 -4.73 2.87
N GLY A 13 1.69 -5.04 1.78
CA GLY A 13 2.08 -4.66 0.42
C GLY A 13 1.78 -3.20 0.11
N ALA A 14 2.03 -2.76 -1.14
CA ALA A 14 1.78 -1.38 -1.57
C ALA A 14 0.36 -0.90 -1.26
N ALA A 15 -0.65 -1.68 -1.68
CA ALA A 15 -2.05 -1.34 -1.47
C ALA A 15 -2.42 -1.32 0.03
N GLY A 16 -1.97 -2.31 0.80
CA GLY A 16 -2.26 -2.39 2.23
C GLY A 16 -1.65 -1.24 3.02
N LEU A 17 -0.38 -0.91 2.79
CA LEU A 17 0.28 0.21 3.46
C LEU A 17 -0.35 1.56 3.08
N PHE A 18 -0.71 1.73 1.81
CA PHE A 18 -1.35 2.95 1.34
C PHE A 18 -2.73 3.12 1.94
N ALA A 19 -3.57 2.09 1.90
CA ALA A 19 -4.90 2.09 2.51
C ALA A 19 -4.84 2.33 4.03
N ALA A 20 -3.91 1.65 4.72
CA ALA A 20 -3.71 1.81 6.15
C ALA A 20 -3.30 3.25 6.53
N GLY A 21 -2.37 3.84 5.77
CA GLY A 21 -1.92 5.21 6.01
C GLY A 21 -3.05 6.23 5.84
N TRP A 22 -3.87 6.09 4.81
CA TRP A 22 -5.03 6.96 4.60
C TRP A 22 -6.10 6.78 5.68
N ALA A 23 -6.40 5.53 6.06
CA ALA A 23 -7.34 5.25 7.13
C ALA A 23 -6.88 5.86 8.47
N ALA A 24 -5.60 5.76 8.78
CA ALA A 24 -5.03 6.36 9.97
C ALA A 24 -5.05 7.90 9.94
N LYS A 25 -4.79 8.52 8.78
CA LYS A 25 -4.95 9.97 8.60
C LYS A 25 -6.39 10.45 8.83
N SER A 26 -7.39 9.59 8.65
CA SER A 26 -8.79 9.86 8.98
C SER A 26 -9.13 9.62 10.45
N GLY A 27 -8.13 9.41 11.31
CA GLY A 27 -8.28 9.25 12.75
C GLY A 27 -8.58 7.83 13.22
N LEU A 28 -8.54 6.83 12.33
CA LEU A 28 -8.78 5.43 12.69
C LEU A 28 -7.53 4.78 13.29
N ARG A 29 -7.74 3.91 14.29
CA ARG A 29 -6.69 3.02 14.84
C ARG A 29 -6.51 1.85 13.87
N VAL A 30 -5.35 1.75 13.24
CA VAL A 30 -5.10 0.77 12.18
C VAL A 30 -3.96 -0.17 12.55
N LEU A 31 -4.20 -1.47 12.34
CA LEU A 31 -3.20 -2.53 12.42
C LEU A 31 -2.97 -3.13 11.03
N VAL A 32 -1.72 -3.20 10.62
CA VAL A 32 -1.30 -3.98 9.44
C VAL A 32 -0.66 -5.28 9.92
N LEU A 33 -1.16 -6.42 9.42
CA LEU A 33 -0.59 -7.74 9.66
C LEU A 33 0.15 -8.19 8.40
N GLU A 34 1.46 -8.33 8.47
CA GLU A 34 2.31 -8.77 7.36
C GLU A 34 3.06 -10.05 7.76
N LYS A 35 2.93 -11.10 6.95
CA LYS A 35 3.57 -12.39 7.23
C LYS A 35 5.10 -12.39 7.10
N ARG A 36 5.64 -11.48 6.33
CA ARG A 36 7.09 -11.36 6.13
C ARG A 36 7.67 -10.33 7.09
N GLU A 37 8.93 -10.51 7.42
CA GLU A 37 9.68 -9.56 8.24
C GLU A 37 9.65 -8.14 7.66
N ARG A 38 9.80 -8.02 6.34
CA ARG A 38 9.80 -6.75 5.65
C ARG A 38 8.50 -6.52 4.88
N PRO A 39 7.73 -5.44 5.18
CA PRO A 39 6.63 -4.98 4.36
C PRO A 39 7.09 -4.50 2.97
N ALA A 40 6.15 -4.36 2.05
CA ALA A 40 6.37 -3.85 0.69
C ALA A 40 7.35 -4.66 -0.17
N ARG A 41 7.67 -5.89 0.21
CA ARG A 41 8.70 -6.71 -0.44
C ARG A 41 8.50 -6.88 -1.96
N LYS A 42 7.25 -7.02 -2.43
CA LYS A 42 6.98 -7.18 -3.85
C LYS A 42 7.37 -5.94 -4.67
N ILE A 43 7.34 -4.76 -4.10
CA ILE A 43 7.77 -3.51 -4.77
C ILE A 43 9.23 -3.63 -5.23
N LEU A 44 10.09 -4.24 -4.41
CA LEU A 44 11.53 -4.33 -4.64
C LEU A 44 11.93 -5.05 -5.92
N VAL A 45 11.06 -5.92 -6.44
CA VAL A 45 11.31 -6.68 -7.68
C VAL A 45 10.59 -6.10 -8.89
N THR A 46 9.76 -5.07 -8.70
CA THR A 46 9.04 -4.43 -9.80
C THR A 46 9.95 -3.49 -10.60
N GLY A 47 9.65 -3.28 -11.87
CA GLY A 47 10.44 -2.38 -12.72
C GLY A 47 11.93 -2.72 -12.76
N LYS A 48 12.30 -4.00 -12.64
CA LYS A 48 13.70 -4.47 -12.56
C LYS A 48 14.45 -3.86 -11.36
N GLY A 49 13.80 -3.78 -10.20
CA GLY A 49 14.36 -3.21 -8.98
C GLY A 49 14.23 -1.69 -8.85
N ARG A 50 13.59 -1.02 -9.83
CA ARG A 50 13.40 0.45 -9.84
C ARG A 50 12.04 0.91 -9.37
N CYS A 51 11.02 0.06 -9.41
CA CYS A 51 9.60 0.35 -9.16
C CYS A 51 9.00 1.35 -10.16
N ASN A 52 8.28 0.86 -11.17
CA ASN A 52 7.38 1.72 -11.93
C ASN A 52 6.17 2.09 -11.05
N VAL A 53 6.13 3.33 -10.58
CA VAL A 53 5.13 3.81 -9.62
C VAL A 53 3.76 3.96 -10.29
N THR A 54 3.74 4.63 -11.42
CA THR A 54 2.54 4.91 -12.21
C THR A 54 2.92 5.26 -13.65
N ASN A 55 1.94 5.64 -14.46
CA ASN A 55 2.15 6.31 -15.75
C ASN A 55 1.74 7.78 -15.64
N HIS A 56 2.53 8.66 -16.22
CA HIS A 56 2.23 10.09 -16.30
C HIS A 56 1.23 10.33 -17.43
N CYS A 57 -0.04 10.05 -17.16
CA CYS A 57 -1.14 10.16 -18.13
C CYS A 57 -2.41 10.65 -17.43
N SER A 58 -3.38 11.12 -18.20
CA SER A 58 -4.69 11.50 -17.67
C SER A 58 -5.46 10.28 -17.12
N PRO A 59 -6.45 10.48 -16.23
CA PRO A 59 -7.35 9.40 -15.80
C PRO A 59 -8.03 8.69 -16.97
N GLN A 60 -8.41 9.41 -17.99
CA GLN A 60 -9.05 8.87 -19.18
C GLN A 60 -8.12 7.93 -19.95
N GLU A 61 -6.87 8.35 -20.19
CA GLU A 61 -5.85 7.52 -20.84
C GLU A 61 -5.52 6.29 -19.99
N PHE A 62 -5.45 6.46 -18.66
CA PHE A 62 -5.24 5.34 -17.73
C PHE A 62 -6.35 4.30 -17.89
N ILE A 63 -7.61 4.71 -17.81
CA ILE A 63 -8.78 3.83 -17.92
C ILE A 63 -8.82 3.16 -19.31
N ALA A 64 -8.52 3.89 -20.39
CA ALA A 64 -8.47 3.35 -21.75
C ALA A 64 -7.40 2.24 -21.92
N ALA A 65 -6.31 2.30 -21.16
CA ALA A 65 -5.25 1.29 -21.16
C ALA A 65 -5.62 0.00 -20.39
N VAL A 66 -6.67 0.02 -19.57
CA VAL A 66 -7.11 -1.15 -18.79
C VAL A 66 -7.79 -2.16 -19.68
N ARG A 67 -7.19 -3.34 -19.84
CA ARG A 67 -7.66 -4.37 -20.78
C ARG A 67 -8.95 -5.07 -20.37
N ARG A 68 -9.22 -5.21 -19.09
CA ARG A 68 -10.40 -5.92 -18.56
C ARG A 68 -11.10 -5.09 -17.51
N ASN A 69 -12.42 -4.97 -17.65
CA ASN A 69 -13.30 -4.33 -16.69
C ASN A 69 -12.85 -2.91 -16.24
N PRO A 70 -12.55 -1.99 -17.19
CA PRO A 70 -12.07 -0.63 -16.83
C PRO A 70 -13.05 0.15 -15.95
N ARG A 71 -14.36 -0.10 -16.10
CA ARG A 71 -15.41 0.56 -15.30
C ARG A 71 -15.25 0.30 -13.80
N PHE A 72 -14.72 -0.86 -13.41
CA PHE A 72 -14.48 -1.18 -12.01
C PHE A 72 -13.46 -0.24 -11.36
N LEU A 73 -12.50 0.26 -12.12
CA LEU A 73 -11.44 1.14 -11.61
C LEU A 73 -11.78 2.63 -11.70
N MET A 74 -12.86 3.02 -12.38
CA MET A 74 -13.16 4.43 -12.65
C MET A 74 -13.18 5.28 -11.39
N SER A 75 -13.98 4.91 -10.39
CA SER A 75 -14.09 5.69 -9.15
C SER A 75 -12.75 5.80 -8.42
N ALA A 76 -11.97 4.73 -8.37
CA ALA A 76 -10.65 4.73 -7.72
C ALA A 76 -9.65 5.63 -8.46
N VAL A 77 -9.60 5.55 -9.80
CA VAL A 77 -8.66 6.34 -10.62
C VAL A 77 -9.00 7.82 -10.60
N TYR A 78 -10.29 8.18 -10.52
CA TYR A 78 -10.69 9.57 -10.41
C TYR A 78 -10.57 10.12 -8.97
N ALA A 79 -10.65 9.26 -7.96
CA ALA A 79 -10.41 9.65 -6.57
C ALA A 79 -8.90 9.82 -6.26
N MET A 80 -8.03 9.11 -6.98
CA MET A 80 -6.57 9.18 -6.86
C MET A 80 -5.99 9.04 -8.27
N THR A 81 -5.76 10.18 -8.91
CA THR A 81 -5.23 10.22 -10.28
C THR A 81 -3.75 9.80 -10.33
N PRO A 82 -3.22 9.44 -11.51
CA PRO A 82 -1.79 9.22 -11.66
C PRO A 82 -0.94 10.40 -11.17
N GLN A 83 -1.39 11.63 -11.38
CA GLN A 83 -0.74 12.86 -10.91
C GLN A 83 -0.77 12.96 -9.38
N ASP A 84 -1.90 12.62 -8.74
CA ASP A 84 -2.01 12.61 -7.28
C ASP A 84 -1.08 11.56 -6.67
N ALA A 85 -0.94 10.40 -7.32
CA ALA A 85 0.01 9.37 -6.90
C ALA A 85 1.45 9.88 -6.98
N MET A 86 1.82 10.59 -8.05
CA MET A 86 3.14 11.22 -8.18
C MET A 86 3.35 12.24 -7.07
N ALA A 87 2.43 13.19 -6.89
CA ALA A 87 2.51 14.22 -5.86
C ALA A 87 2.59 13.61 -4.45
N CYS A 88 1.89 12.51 -4.21
CA CYS A 88 1.95 11.79 -2.94
C CYS A 88 3.37 11.29 -2.64
N PHE A 89 4.03 10.61 -3.58
CA PHE A 89 5.40 10.13 -3.35
C PHE A 89 6.42 11.25 -3.27
N GLU A 90 6.30 12.31 -4.06
CA GLU A 90 7.14 13.51 -3.97
C GLU A 90 6.95 14.19 -2.61
N GLY A 91 5.71 14.30 -2.13
CA GLY A 91 5.42 14.80 -0.78
C GLY A 91 5.96 13.91 0.36
N LEU A 92 6.20 12.63 0.09
CA LEU A 92 6.89 11.71 1.01
C LEU A 92 8.43 11.77 0.88
N GLY A 93 8.96 12.72 0.10
CA GLY A 93 10.39 12.95 -0.07
C GLY A 93 11.06 11.99 -1.08
N VAL A 94 10.29 11.42 -2.02
CA VAL A 94 10.84 10.60 -3.10
C VAL A 94 10.68 11.33 -4.43
N PRO A 95 11.73 12.02 -4.94
CA PRO A 95 11.68 12.65 -6.25
C PRO A 95 11.43 11.62 -7.36
N LEU A 96 10.55 11.97 -8.29
CA LEU A 96 10.16 11.11 -9.39
C LEU A 96 10.64 11.67 -10.74
N LYS A 97 10.82 10.77 -11.71
CA LYS A 97 11.12 11.09 -13.11
C LYS A 97 10.19 10.33 -14.03
N THR A 98 9.82 10.95 -15.15
CA THR A 98 9.07 10.30 -16.22
C THR A 98 10.03 9.88 -17.32
N GLU A 99 9.98 8.62 -17.72
CA GLU A 99 10.77 8.03 -18.78
C GLU A 99 9.91 7.74 -20.03
N ARG A 100 10.55 7.24 -21.09
CA ARG A 100 9.89 6.85 -22.35
C ARG A 100 8.65 5.97 -22.06
N GLY A 101 7.56 6.30 -22.74
CA GLY A 101 6.27 5.62 -22.56
C GLY A 101 5.53 6.05 -21.27
N ASN A 102 5.81 7.27 -20.81
CA ASN A 102 5.18 7.90 -19.64
C ASN A 102 5.35 7.11 -18.33
N ARG A 103 6.31 6.22 -18.26
CA ARG A 103 6.57 5.42 -17.05
C ARG A 103 7.26 6.28 -16.00
N VAL A 104 6.75 6.22 -14.78
CA VAL A 104 7.25 7.02 -13.67
C VAL A 104 8.08 6.16 -12.72
N PHE A 105 9.29 6.60 -12.45
CA PHE A 105 10.25 5.93 -11.56
C PHE A 105 10.82 6.92 -10.53
N PRO A 106 11.33 6.45 -9.37
CA PRO A 106 12.13 7.31 -8.51
C PRO A 106 13.41 7.75 -9.23
N VAL A 107 13.83 8.99 -9.02
CA VAL A 107 15.07 9.55 -9.60
C VAL A 107 16.29 8.69 -9.23
N SER A 108 16.29 8.12 -8.03
CA SER A 108 17.33 7.22 -7.53
C SER A 108 17.43 5.88 -8.24
N ASP A 109 16.43 5.51 -9.05
CA ASP A 109 16.27 4.17 -9.65
C ASP A 109 16.21 3.01 -8.61
N ARG A 110 15.84 3.30 -7.37
CA ARG A 110 15.77 2.33 -6.27
C ARG A 110 14.33 2.12 -5.81
N ALA A 111 13.81 0.91 -6.06
CA ALA A 111 12.48 0.51 -5.57
C ALA A 111 12.36 0.58 -4.03
N MET A 112 13.50 0.52 -3.34
CA MET A 112 13.60 0.64 -1.89
C MET A 112 13.02 1.96 -1.39
N ASP A 113 13.32 3.07 -2.07
CA ASP A 113 12.90 4.41 -1.64
C ASP A 113 11.37 4.53 -1.67
N ILE A 114 10.72 3.91 -2.65
CA ILE A 114 9.25 3.81 -2.73
C ILE A 114 8.69 2.93 -1.59
N ALA A 115 9.31 1.77 -1.34
CA ALA A 115 8.88 0.88 -0.28
C ALA A 115 8.99 1.53 1.10
N ASP A 116 10.12 2.17 1.38
CA ASP A 116 10.38 2.86 2.64
C ASP A 116 9.48 4.09 2.83
N ALA A 117 9.18 4.82 1.74
CA ALA A 117 8.22 5.92 1.78
C ALA A 117 6.81 5.46 2.20
N LEU A 118 6.33 4.33 1.66
CA LEU A 118 5.03 3.77 2.05
C LEU A 118 5.00 3.33 3.51
N VAL A 119 6.07 2.72 4.00
CA VAL A 119 6.17 2.32 5.41
C VAL A 119 6.19 3.55 6.32
N ARG A 120 6.97 4.59 5.96
CA ARG A 120 6.97 5.87 6.69
C ARG A 120 5.59 6.52 6.69
N PHE A 121 4.93 6.58 5.55
CA PHE A 121 3.58 7.14 5.41
C PHE A 121 2.58 6.48 6.37
N ALA A 122 2.55 5.15 6.40
CA ALA A 122 1.69 4.41 7.32
C ALA A 122 2.04 4.71 8.78
N ARG A 123 3.33 4.63 9.15
CA ARG A 123 3.78 4.86 10.53
C ARG A 123 3.55 6.29 11.02
N GLN A 124 3.72 7.29 10.17
CA GLN A 124 3.45 8.70 10.50
C GLN A 124 1.96 8.93 10.81
N GLY A 125 1.06 8.15 10.18
CA GLY A 125 -0.36 8.14 10.51
C GLY A 125 -0.71 7.41 11.82
N GLY A 126 0.27 6.77 12.49
CA GLY A 126 0.04 6.00 13.71
C GLY A 126 -0.33 4.53 13.45
N VAL A 127 -0.16 4.04 12.21
CA VAL A 127 -0.40 2.62 11.89
C VAL A 127 0.58 1.73 12.64
N GLN A 128 0.05 0.73 13.34
CA GLN A 128 0.85 -0.36 13.88
C GLN A 128 1.08 -1.41 12.80
N ILE A 129 2.33 -1.80 12.59
CA ILE A 129 2.69 -2.86 11.65
C ILE A 129 3.29 -4.01 12.46
N LYS A 130 2.64 -5.19 12.39
CA LYS A 130 3.04 -6.38 13.12
C LYS A 130 3.33 -7.52 12.16
N GLN A 131 4.44 -8.21 12.39
CA GLN A 131 4.72 -9.46 11.68
C GLN A 131 3.83 -10.55 12.26
N ALA A 132 2.92 -11.06 11.43
CA ALA A 132 2.06 -12.17 11.78
C ALA A 132 1.42 -12.77 10.52
N THR A 133 1.13 -14.05 10.54
CA THR A 133 0.33 -14.74 9.53
C THR A 133 -1.11 -14.82 10.01
N VAL A 134 -2.05 -14.29 9.22
CA VAL A 134 -3.49 -14.49 9.50
C VAL A 134 -3.86 -15.88 9.03
N SER A 135 -4.40 -16.69 9.93
CA SER A 135 -4.85 -18.05 9.66
C SER A 135 -6.35 -18.15 9.44
N GLU A 136 -7.11 -17.31 10.10
CA GLU A 136 -8.58 -17.38 10.06
C GLU A 136 -9.22 -16.00 10.26
N LEU A 137 -10.40 -15.83 9.66
CA LEU A 137 -11.28 -14.68 9.90
C LEU A 137 -12.52 -15.17 10.68
N ILE A 138 -12.80 -14.53 11.79
CA ILE A 138 -13.99 -14.82 12.59
C ILE A 138 -15.07 -13.80 12.21
N GLN A 139 -16.20 -14.30 11.77
CA GLN A 139 -17.36 -13.48 11.42
C GLN A 139 -18.43 -13.58 12.50
N ARG A 140 -19.10 -12.46 12.76
CA ARG A 140 -20.31 -12.36 13.56
C ARG A 140 -21.26 -11.38 12.89
N ASP A 141 -22.51 -11.75 12.79
CA ASP A 141 -23.58 -10.87 12.27
C ASP A 141 -23.21 -10.19 10.93
N ASP A 142 -22.77 -10.99 9.94
CA ASP A 142 -22.35 -10.55 8.59
C ASP A 142 -21.14 -9.59 8.55
N ALA A 143 -20.42 -9.41 9.65
CA ALA A 143 -19.20 -8.62 9.72
C ALA A 143 -17.99 -9.45 10.20
N VAL A 144 -16.80 -9.01 9.86
CA VAL A 144 -15.55 -9.56 10.44
C VAL A 144 -15.37 -8.96 11.83
N ASP A 145 -15.50 -9.82 12.85
CA ASP A 145 -15.33 -9.45 14.27
C ASP A 145 -13.86 -9.46 14.68
N SER A 146 -13.14 -10.50 14.30
CA SER A 146 -11.76 -10.67 14.68
C SER A 146 -10.96 -11.53 13.70
N VAL A 147 -9.65 -11.56 13.88
CA VAL A 147 -8.72 -12.41 13.12
C VAL A 147 -7.89 -13.26 14.05
N ILE A 148 -7.67 -14.52 13.68
CA ILE A 148 -6.70 -15.40 14.35
C ILE A 148 -5.35 -15.24 13.64
N ILE A 149 -4.32 -14.98 14.41
CA ILE A 149 -2.96 -14.84 13.90
C ILE A 149 -2.05 -15.91 14.48
N VAL A 150 -1.11 -16.36 13.65
CA VAL A 150 0.06 -17.11 14.07
C VAL A 150 1.25 -16.15 14.06
N VAL A 151 1.85 -15.95 15.21
CA VAL A 151 3.11 -15.22 15.34
C VAL A 151 4.20 -16.28 15.38
N ASP A 152 5.09 -16.29 14.38
CA ASP A 152 6.26 -17.16 14.42
C ASP A 152 7.08 -16.77 15.64
N GLY A 153 7.12 -17.68 16.62
CA GLY A 153 7.91 -17.48 17.82
C GLY A 153 9.36 -17.28 17.40
N ALA A 154 10.02 -16.29 17.96
CA ALA A 154 11.46 -16.21 17.92
C ALA A 154 12.00 -17.57 18.38
N LYS A 155 12.62 -18.33 17.50
CA LYS A 155 13.51 -19.40 17.92
C LYS A 155 14.67 -18.72 18.62
N GLY A 156 14.64 -18.83 19.95
CA GLY A 156 15.76 -18.48 20.79
C GLY A 156 16.98 -19.34 20.48
#